data_cb464087a34c96fce3731c89aaff10cb
#
_entry.id   cb464087a34c96fce3731c89aaff10cb
#
_cell.length_a   1.000
_cell.length_b   1.000
_cell.length_c   1.000
_cell.angle_alpha   90.00
_cell.angle_beta   90.00
_cell.angle_gamma   90.00
#
_symmetry.space_group_name_H-M   'P 1'
#
loop_
_entity.id
_entity.type
_entity.pdbx_description
1 polymer ?
#
loop_
_entity_poly.entity_id
_entity_poly.type
_entity_poly.pdbx_seq_one_letter_code
_entity_poly.pdbx_strand_id
1 'polypeptide(L)'
;MNEIVASEIFTHYEMSVSRCMAAGGAAEVLRDGRPVMLKPNLINASPHPVTTPPAFCAAVIGFVRLHTDAPIVIAEGCGDAGLETPEVFARLGYAALARVLDVGLLDLNTASLKRLSDPSCSVFAEMWLPELVFDHVLISLPVLKAHSLCRLTGSMKNMMGLAPPEHYGGRYGTWKKAAFHRDLDAAIVELNRYRGPDFTVMDATVGLADYHLGGARCQPPVNRILASHDARDLDRQAAGLLGMDWRQVGHLS
;
A
#
# COMPACT_ATOMS: atom_id res chain seq x y z
N MET A 1 -1.16 17.91 16.95
CA MET A 1 -2.40 17.95 16.15
C MET A 1 -2.88 16.51 16.10
N ASN A 2 -4.13 16.21 16.46
CA ASN A 2 -4.68 14.88 16.23
C ASN A 2 -4.74 14.69 14.72
N GLU A 3 -3.97 13.76 14.19
CA GLU A 3 -4.00 13.42 12.78
C GLU A 3 -5.38 12.84 12.45
N ILE A 4 -6.07 13.49 11.54
CA ILE A 4 -7.44 13.14 11.19
C ILE A 4 -7.40 12.05 10.13
N VAL A 5 -7.95 10.88 10.45
CA VAL A 5 -8.27 9.88 9.43
C VAL A 5 -9.61 10.25 8.80
N ALA A 6 -9.57 10.70 7.56
CA ALA A 6 -10.78 10.93 6.77
C ALA A 6 -11.45 9.59 6.41
N SER A 7 -12.77 9.55 6.48
CA SER A 7 -13.58 8.38 6.13
C SER A 7 -14.81 8.81 5.35
N GLU A 8 -14.90 8.37 4.10
CA GLU A 8 -15.99 8.70 3.17
C GLU A 8 -16.82 7.46 2.85
N ILE A 9 -18.15 7.61 2.81
CA ILE A 9 -19.06 6.55 2.30
C ILE A 9 -18.81 6.38 0.81
N PHE A 10 -18.57 5.13 0.39
CA PHE A 10 -18.36 4.85 -1.02
C PHE A 10 -19.67 4.97 -1.83
N THR A 11 -19.60 5.70 -2.91
CA THR A 11 -20.65 5.78 -3.95
C THR A 11 -20.09 5.34 -5.30
N HIS A 12 -19.03 5.98 -5.75
CA HIS A 12 -18.17 5.59 -6.88
C HIS A 12 -16.76 6.15 -6.65
N TYR A 13 -15.75 5.53 -7.23
CA TYR A 13 -14.35 5.83 -6.91
C TYR A 13 -14.00 7.31 -7.13
N GLU A 14 -14.32 7.88 -8.26
CA GLU A 14 -13.94 9.24 -8.64
C GLU A 14 -14.36 10.28 -7.57
N MET A 15 -15.61 10.25 -7.15
CA MET A 15 -16.13 11.22 -6.16
C MET A 15 -15.67 10.88 -4.74
N SER A 16 -15.78 9.61 -4.33
CA SER A 16 -15.50 9.22 -2.95
C SER A 16 -14.01 9.34 -2.63
N VAL A 17 -13.12 8.98 -3.57
CA VAL A 17 -11.67 9.16 -3.43
C VAL A 17 -11.32 10.65 -3.36
N SER A 18 -11.87 11.46 -4.27
CA SER A 18 -11.58 12.90 -4.31
C SER A 18 -11.99 13.59 -2.99
N ARG A 19 -13.18 13.31 -2.47
CA ARG A 19 -13.65 13.86 -1.20
C ARG A 19 -12.81 13.39 -0.01
N CYS A 20 -12.52 12.09 0.04
CA CYS A 20 -11.74 11.51 1.12
C CYS A 20 -10.30 12.04 1.15
N MET A 21 -9.63 12.12 0.00
CA MET A 21 -8.29 12.67 -0.12
C MET A 21 -8.25 14.16 0.25
N ALA A 22 -9.24 14.94 -0.19
CA ALA A 22 -9.34 16.36 0.17
C ALA A 22 -9.54 16.54 1.69
N ALA A 23 -10.46 15.77 2.30
CA ALA A 23 -10.72 15.81 3.74
C ALA A 23 -9.51 15.33 4.57
N GLY A 24 -8.72 14.37 4.05
CA GLY A 24 -7.49 13.89 4.66
C GLY A 24 -6.26 14.79 4.43
N GLY A 25 -6.39 15.90 3.70
CA GLY A 25 -5.31 16.86 3.48
C GLY A 25 -4.28 16.45 2.43
N ALA A 26 -4.60 15.53 1.52
CA ALA A 26 -3.67 15.00 0.52
C ALA A 26 -2.99 16.08 -0.36
N ALA A 27 -3.64 17.24 -0.56
CA ALA A 27 -3.06 18.34 -1.32
C ALA A 27 -1.76 18.88 -0.69
N GLU A 28 -1.56 18.70 0.61
CA GLU A 28 -0.38 19.20 1.33
C GLU A 28 0.91 18.50 0.88
N VAL A 29 0.87 17.16 0.71
CA VAL A 29 2.04 16.38 0.27
C VAL A 29 2.39 16.60 -1.20
N LEU A 30 1.47 17.18 -1.98
CA LEU A 30 1.66 17.43 -3.41
C LEU A 30 2.25 18.84 -3.71
N ARG A 31 2.34 19.71 -2.70
CA ARG A 31 2.76 21.13 -2.89
C ARG A 31 4.21 21.32 -3.29
N ASP A 32 5.09 20.40 -2.91
CA ASP A 32 6.53 20.54 -3.18
C ASP A 32 6.93 20.20 -4.62
N GLY A 33 5.98 19.69 -5.42
CA GLY A 33 6.19 19.41 -6.84
C GLY A 33 7.09 18.19 -7.12
N ARG A 34 7.42 17.38 -6.10
CA ARG A 34 8.15 16.12 -6.33
C ARG A 34 7.31 15.16 -7.19
N PRO A 35 7.97 14.31 -8.02
CA PRO A 35 7.28 13.22 -8.69
C PRO A 35 6.43 12.39 -7.71
N VAL A 36 5.29 11.86 -8.16
CA VAL A 36 4.35 11.11 -7.34
C VAL A 36 4.44 9.62 -7.67
N MET A 37 4.66 8.80 -6.64
CA MET A 37 4.63 7.35 -6.74
C MET A 37 3.35 6.82 -6.08
N LEU A 38 2.50 6.20 -6.88
CA LEU A 38 1.32 5.47 -6.40
C LEU A 38 1.70 4.01 -6.19
N LYS A 39 1.55 3.54 -4.96
CA LYS A 39 1.85 2.15 -4.60
C LYS A 39 0.58 1.37 -4.28
N PRO A 40 -0.04 0.71 -5.28
CA PRO A 40 -1.15 -0.20 -5.04
C PRO A 40 -0.70 -1.43 -4.22
N ASN A 41 -1.64 -2.25 -3.78
CA ASN A 41 -1.39 -3.57 -3.21
C ASN A 41 -1.60 -4.64 -4.29
N LEU A 42 -0.52 -5.12 -4.92
CA LEU A 42 -0.56 -6.12 -6.00
C LEU A 42 0.29 -7.34 -5.64
N ILE A 43 -0.04 -7.99 -4.54
CA ILE A 43 0.69 -9.17 -4.03
C ILE A 43 0.82 -10.27 -5.09
N ASN A 44 -0.21 -10.45 -5.92
CA ASN A 44 -0.33 -11.42 -7.01
C ASN A 44 -1.33 -10.91 -8.07
N ALA A 45 -1.77 -11.77 -9.00
CA ALA A 45 -2.74 -11.44 -10.04
C ALA A 45 -4.21 -11.75 -9.67
N SER A 46 -4.53 -11.92 -8.39
CA SER A 46 -5.93 -12.10 -7.94
C SER A 46 -6.71 -10.78 -8.04
N PRO A 47 -8.00 -10.82 -8.42
CA PRO A 47 -8.79 -9.60 -8.55
C PRO A 47 -9.15 -8.98 -7.19
N HIS A 48 -9.69 -7.76 -7.21
CA HIS A 48 -10.29 -7.09 -6.06
C HIS A 48 -11.33 -8.01 -5.36
N PRO A 49 -11.35 -8.07 -4.04
CA PRO A 49 -10.66 -7.25 -3.05
C PRO A 49 -9.32 -7.86 -2.53
N VAL A 50 -8.70 -8.78 -3.25
CA VAL A 50 -7.35 -9.26 -2.91
C VAL A 50 -6.30 -8.21 -3.24
N THR A 51 -6.44 -7.56 -4.41
CA THR A 51 -5.55 -6.51 -4.90
C THR A 51 -6.30 -5.21 -5.13
N THR A 52 -5.57 -4.12 -5.22
CA THR A 52 -6.10 -2.78 -5.52
C THR A 52 -6.66 -2.77 -6.94
N PRO A 53 -7.91 -2.34 -7.15
CA PRO A 53 -8.46 -2.30 -8.52
C PRO A 53 -7.96 -1.08 -9.30
N PRO A 54 -7.70 -1.21 -10.62
CA PRO A 54 -7.25 -0.09 -11.46
C PRO A 54 -8.16 1.14 -11.39
N ALA A 55 -9.48 0.96 -11.27
CA ALA A 55 -10.43 2.06 -11.18
C ALA A 55 -10.21 2.95 -9.93
N PHE A 56 -9.82 2.35 -8.80
CA PHE A 56 -9.44 3.10 -7.60
C PHE A 56 -8.15 3.90 -7.82
N CYS A 57 -7.13 3.27 -8.42
CA CYS A 57 -5.88 3.95 -8.77
C CYS A 57 -6.12 5.10 -9.76
N ALA A 58 -7.00 4.92 -10.76
CA ALA A 58 -7.40 5.97 -11.70
C ALA A 58 -8.01 7.18 -11.00
N ALA A 59 -8.88 6.97 -10.01
CA ALA A 59 -9.49 8.05 -9.23
C ALA A 59 -8.43 8.84 -8.43
N VAL A 60 -7.43 8.14 -7.85
CA VAL A 60 -6.31 8.80 -7.17
C VAL A 60 -5.46 9.62 -8.14
N ILE A 61 -5.16 9.09 -9.34
CA ILE A 61 -4.45 9.84 -10.40
C ILE A 61 -5.24 11.11 -10.77
N GLY A 62 -6.56 10.99 -10.92
CA GLY A 62 -7.43 12.14 -11.20
C GLY A 62 -7.31 13.23 -10.14
N PHE A 63 -7.32 12.86 -8.84
CA PHE A 63 -7.11 13.81 -7.75
C PHE A 63 -5.71 14.44 -7.79
N VAL A 64 -4.66 13.64 -7.96
CA VAL A 64 -3.27 14.13 -8.00
C VAL A 64 -3.10 15.18 -9.10
N ARG A 65 -3.64 14.93 -10.28
CA ARG A 65 -3.56 15.85 -11.43
C ARG A 65 -4.31 17.18 -11.25
N LEU A 66 -5.26 17.25 -10.33
CA LEU A 66 -5.90 18.53 -9.96
C LEU A 66 -5.01 19.39 -9.06
N HIS A 67 -3.93 18.83 -8.48
CA HIS A 67 -3.12 19.50 -7.46
C HIS A 67 -1.64 19.66 -7.85
N THR A 68 -1.17 18.93 -8.86
CA THR A 68 0.22 19.03 -9.34
C THR A 68 0.35 18.53 -10.78
N ASP A 69 1.28 19.15 -11.53
CA ASP A 69 1.71 18.71 -12.87
C ASP A 69 2.91 17.75 -12.79
N ALA A 70 3.34 17.35 -11.58
CA ALA A 70 4.46 16.45 -11.39
C ALA A 70 4.23 15.08 -12.05
N PRO A 71 5.29 14.44 -12.57
CA PRO A 71 5.18 13.09 -13.14
C PRO A 71 4.60 12.09 -12.14
N ILE A 72 3.74 11.19 -12.64
CA ILE A 72 3.13 10.12 -11.84
C ILE A 72 3.65 8.76 -12.32
N VAL A 73 4.05 7.91 -11.39
CA VAL A 73 4.39 6.50 -11.63
C VAL A 73 3.56 5.60 -10.72
N ILE A 74 3.05 4.49 -11.27
CA ILE A 74 2.48 3.38 -10.50
C ILE A 74 3.61 2.38 -10.29
N ALA A 75 3.93 2.08 -9.04
CA ALA A 75 5.05 1.23 -8.69
C ALA A 75 4.66 0.12 -7.70
N GLU A 76 5.09 -1.10 -7.97
CA GLU A 76 4.88 -2.24 -7.07
C GLU A 76 6.02 -3.26 -7.24
N GLY A 77 6.28 -4.03 -6.19
CA GLY A 77 7.07 -5.24 -6.24
C GLY A 77 6.23 -6.41 -5.77
N CYS A 78 5.66 -7.19 -6.69
CA CYS A 78 4.78 -8.31 -6.32
C CYS A 78 5.47 -9.31 -5.40
N GLY A 79 4.69 -9.97 -4.52
CA GLY A 79 5.19 -10.94 -3.56
C GLY A 79 5.12 -12.39 -4.05
N ASP A 80 4.37 -12.66 -5.10
CA ASP A 80 4.13 -14.00 -5.65
C ASP A 80 5.43 -14.67 -6.12
N ALA A 81 5.60 -15.96 -5.78
CA ALA A 81 6.80 -16.71 -6.15
C ALA A 81 6.87 -17.07 -7.63
N GLY A 82 5.71 -17.19 -8.28
CA GLY A 82 5.58 -17.67 -9.67
C GLY A 82 5.28 -16.59 -10.70
N LEU A 83 5.10 -15.32 -10.27
CA LEU A 83 4.76 -14.22 -11.17
C LEU A 83 5.76 -13.06 -11.02
N GLU A 84 6.07 -12.40 -12.14
CA GLU A 84 6.81 -11.15 -12.13
C GLU A 84 5.86 -9.94 -12.13
N THR A 85 6.31 -8.80 -11.57
CA THR A 85 5.47 -7.60 -11.43
C THR A 85 4.87 -7.11 -12.75
N PRO A 86 5.59 -7.07 -13.88
CA PRO A 86 5.01 -6.69 -15.17
C PRO A 86 3.86 -7.60 -15.61
N GLU A 87 3.93 -8.90 -15.29
CA GLU A 87 2.86 -9.86 -15.58
C GLU A 87 1.63 -9.59 -14.71
N VAL A 88 1.82 -9.26 -13.42
CA VAL A 88 0.74 -8.84 -12.51
C VAL A 88 0.09 -7.56 -13.02
N PHE A 89 0.86 -6.55 -13.42
CA PHE A 89 0.34 -5.33 -14.04
C PHE A 89 -0.52 -5.61 -15.27
N ALA A 90 -0.06 -6.50 -16.16
CA ALA A 90 -0.79 -6.84 -17.37
C ALA A 90 -2.11 -7.56 -17.04
N ARG A 91 -2.07 -8.59 -16.20
CA ARG A 91 -3.24 -9.42 -15.84
C ARG A 91 -4.32 -8.62 -15.08
N LEU A 92 -3.94 -7.66 -14.24
CA LEU A 92 -4.86 -6.83 -13.46
C LEU A 92 -5.34 -5.57 -14.21
N GLY A 93 -4.85 -5.32 -15.44
CA GLY A 93 -5.27 -4.19 -16.27
C GLY A 93 -4.51 -2.89 -16.03
N TYR A 94 -3.47 -2.88 -15.18
CA TYR A 94 -2.64 -1.69 -14.92
C TYR A 94 -1.85 -1.25 -16.15
N ALA A 95 -1.42 -2.17 -17.02
CA ALA A 95 -0.74 -1.83 -18.28
C ALA A 95 -1.66 -1.04 -19.24
N ALA A 96 -2.96 -1.37 -19.28
CA ALA A 96 -3.94 -0.61 -20.05
C ALA A 96 -4.21 0.76 -19.41
N LEU A 97 -4.41 0.79 -18.08
CA LEU A 97 -4.60 2.02 -17.30
C LEU A 97 -3.45 3.01 -17.53
N ALA A 98 -2.21 2.56 -17.38
CA ALA A 98 -1.03 3.40 -17.52
C ALA A 98 -0.92 4.05 -18.90
N ARG A 99 -1.23 3.28 -19.95
CA ARG A 99 -1.25 3.79 -21.33
C ARG A 99 -2.35 4.83 -21.55
N VAL A 100 -3.57 4.58 -21.02
CA VAL A 100 -4.71 5.49 -21.20
C VAL A 100 -4.49 6.80 -20.44
N LEU A 101 -3.91 6.71 -19.24
CA LEU A 101 -3.67 7.87 -18.40
C LEU A 101 -2.28 8.47 -18.56
N ASP A 102 -1.45 7.99 -19.47
CA ASP A 102 -0.08 8.48 -19.69
C ASP A 102 0.71 8.59 -18.37
N VAL A 103 0.82 7.47 -17.65
CA VAL A 103 1.61 7.34 -16.41
C VAL A 103 2.59 6.18 -16.51
N GLY A 104 3.73 6.26 -15.80
CA GLY A 104 4.72 5.19 -15.79
C GLY A 104 4.25 3.95 -15.01
N LEU A 105 4.80 2.78 -15.37
CA LEU A 105 4.77 1.56 -14.54
C LEU A 105 6.20 1.20 -14.15
N LEU A 106 6.41 0.83 -12.89
CA LEU A 106 7.71 0.46 -12.36
C LEU A 106 7.67 -0.81 -11.54
N ASP A 107 8.56 -1.76 -11.85
CA ASP A 107 8.82 -2.92 -11.01
C ASP A 107 9.85 -2.59 -9.93
N LEU A 108 9.40 -2.52 -8.68
CA LEU A 108 10.26 -2.25 -7.52
C LEU A 108 11.16 -3.44 -7.17
N ASN A 109 10.87 -4.64 -7.65
CA ASN A 109 11.68 -5.83 -7.42
C ASN A 109 13.02 -5.79 -8.17
N THR A 110 13.13 -4.95 -9.22
CA THR A 110 14.31 -4.86 -10.10
C THR A 110 14.91 -3.45 -10.14
N ALA A 111 14.41 -2.52 -9.33
CA ALA A 111 14.88 -1.15 -9.27
C ALA A 111 16.26 -1.03 -8.60
N SER A 112 17.01 0.04 -8.92
CA SER A 112 18.26 0.38 -8.23
C SER A 112 18.03 0.59 -6.75
N LEU A 113 18.95 0.08 -5.90
CA LEU A 113 18.76 -0.02 -4.46
C LEU A 113 19.66 0.94 -3.69
N LYS A 114 19.12 1.50 -2.63
CA LYS A 114 19.83 2.24 -1.60
C LYS A 114 19.94 1.38 -0.34
N ARG A 115 21.16 1.26 0.22
CA ARG A 115 21.38 0.64 1.52
C ARG A 115 21.14 1.67 2.63
N LEU A 116 20.38 1.26 3.63
CA LEU A 116 20.04 2.04 4.81
C LEU A 116 20.48 1.24 6.06
N SER A 117 20.77 1.94 7.15
CA SER A 117 21.17 1.29 8.42
C SER A 117 20.52 1.99 9.60
N ASP A 118 19.92 1.20 10.49
CA ASP A 118 19.43 1.62 11.80
C ASP A 118 19.73 0.49 12.81
N PRO A 119 20.80 0.63 13.61
CA PRO A 119 21.20 -0.40 14.58
C PRO A 119 20.16 -0.67 15.68
N SER A 120 19.16 0.18 15.84
CA SER A 120 18.06 -0.03 16.79
C SER A 120 16.97 -0.97 16.26
N CYS A 121 17.01 -1.34 14.98
CA CYS A 121 16.13 -2.33 14.38
C CYS A 121 16.58 -3.75 14.72
N SER A 122 15.65 -4.58 15.22
CA SER A 122 15.95 -5.93 15.70
C SER A 122 15.87 -7.00 14.60
N VAL A 123 15.04 -6.76 13.58
CA VAL A 123 14.86 -7.66 12.44
C VAL A 123 15.78 -7.29 11.29
N PHE A 124 15.80 -6.00 10.94
CA PHE A 124 16.56 -5.46 9.82
C PHE A 124 17.41 -4.26 10.26
N ALA A 125 18.55 -4.49 10.94
CA ALA A 125 19.52 -3.43 11.25
C ALA A 125 20.09 -2.76 9.98
N GLU A 126 19.98 -3.43 8.84
CA GLU A 126 20.27 -2.92 7.50
C GLU A 126 19.09 -3.23 6.58
N MET A 127 18.72 -2.26 5.74
CA MET A 127 17.64 -2.40 4.78
C MET A 127 18.05 -1.88 3.40
N TRP A 128 17.68 -2.64 2.37
CA TRP A 128 17.84 -2.28 0.97
C TRP A 128 16.48 -1.95 0.39
N LEU A 129 16.30 -0.72 -0.09
CA LEU A 129 15.05 -0.25 -0.69
C LEU A 129 15.31 0.42 -2.03
N PRO A 130 14.34 0.45 -2.96
CA PRO A 130 14.46 1.16 -4.21
C PRO A 130 14.82 2.64 -3.97
N GLU A 131 15.91 3.10 -4.58
CA GLU A 131 16.44 4.46 -4.35
C GLU A 131 15.42 5.55 -4.66
N LEU A 132 14.66 5.38 -5.73
CA LEU A 132 13.68 6.35 -6.21
C LEU A 132 12.53 6.62 -5.21
N VAL A 133 12.24 5.73 -4.25
CA VAL A 133 11.15 5.97 -3.28
C VAL A 133 11.45 7.15 -2.35
N PHE A 134 12.71 7.57 -2.23
CA PHE A 134 13.13 8.70 -1.40
C PHE A 134 12.96 10.06 -2.10
N ASP A 135 12.88 10.06 -3.44
CA ASP A 135 12.76 11.26 -4.26
C ASP A 135 11.31 11.55 -4.68
N HIS A 136 10.39 10.63 -4.38
CA HIS A 136 8.97 10.73 -4.75
C HIS A 136 8.09 11.01 -3.53
N VAL A 137 6.96 11.67 -3.76
CA VAL A 137 5.81 11.61 -2.84
C VAL A 137 5.19 10.21 -2.97
N LEU A 138 5.31 9.40 -1.92
CA LEU A 138 4.84 8.01 -1.90
C LEU A 138 3.42 7.93 -1.34
N ILE A 139 2.45 7.63 -2.19
CA ILE A 139 1.05 7.42 -1.81
C ILE A 139 0.74 5.92 -1.80
N SER A 140 0.44 5.38 -0.61
CA SER A 140 0.04 3.98 -0.43
C SER A 140 -1.44 3.79 -0.76
N LEU A 141 -1.76 2.77 -1.57
CA LEU A 141 -3.12 2.42 -2.00
C LEU A 141 -3.48 0.99 -1.55
N PRO A 142 -3.59 0.71 -0.24
CA PRO A 142 -3.94 -0.61 0.26
C PRO A 142 -5.42 -0.94 0.06
N VAL A 143 -5.75 -2.24 0.17
CA VAL A 143 -7.11 -2.76 0.29
C VAL A 143 -7.32 -3.32 1.70
N LEU A 144 -8.49 -3.08 2.29
CA LEU A 144 -8.84 -3.56 3.62
C LEU A 144 -8.93 -5.08 3.68
N LYS A 145 -8.05 -5.75 4.44
CA LYS A 145 -8.01 -7.21 4.56
C LYS A 145 -7.54 -7.66 5.94
N ALA A 146 -8.22 -8.65 6.51
CA ALA A 146 -7.65 -9.46 7.58
C ALA A 146 -6.43 -10.26 7.07
N HIS A 147 -5.54 -10.65 7.98
CA HIS A 147 -4.33 -11.41 7.66
C HIS A 147 -4.11 -12.54 8.67
N SER A 148 -3.79 -13.74 8.19
CA SER A 148 -3.65 -14.94 9.00
C SER A 148 -2.53 -14.87 10.05
N LEU A 149 -1.45 -14.14 9.80
CA LEU A 149 -0.30 -14.04 10.70
C LEU A 149 -0.30 -12.75 11.53
N CYS A 150 -0.34 -11.59 10.88
CA CYS A 150 -0.27 -10.28 11.54
C CYS A 150 -1.65 -9.62 11.72
N ARG A 151 -2.75 -10.36 11.59
CA ARG A 151 -4.15 -9.98 11.77
C ARG A 151 -4.70 -8.96 10.76
N LEU A 152 -3.96 -7.91 10.40
CA LEU A 152 -4.38 -6.87 9.46
C LEU A 152 -3.39 -6.73 8.31
N THR A 153 -3.92 -6.61 7.09
CA THR A 153 -3.22 -6.06 5.93
C THR A 153 -3.75 -4.64 5.70
N GLY A 154 -2.91 -3.66 5.94
CA GLY A 154 -3.23 -2.24 5.80
C GLY A 154 -2.14 -1.49 5.06
N SER A 155 -2.03 -0.20 5.34
CA SER A 155 -1.05 0.70 4.73
C SER A 155 0.38 0.35 5.12
N MET A 156 0.63 0.16 6.42
CA MET A 156 1.99 -0.15 6.90
C MET A 156 2.52 -1.43 6.26
N LYS A 157 1.70 -2.50 6.22
CA LYS A 157 2.10 -3.76 5.59
C LYS A 157 2.22 -3.66 4.06
N ASN A 158 1.46 -2.76 3.42
CA ASN A 158 1.57 -2.54 1.98
C ASN A 158 2.98 -2.11 1.56
N MET A 159 3.76 -1.47 2.46
CA MET A 159 5.14 -1.09 2.19
C MET A 159 6.07 -2.28 1.94
N MET A 160 5.71 -3.51 2.32
CA MET A 160 6.51 -4.70 1.99
C MET A 160 6.75 -4.87 0.47
N GLY A 161 5.91 -4.30 -0.39
CA GLY A 161 6.16 -4.25 -1.83
C GLY A 161 7.42 -3.46 -2.23
N LEU A 162 7.96 -2.62 -1.34
CA LEU A 162 9.24 -1.92 -1.57
C LEU A 162 10.46 -2.85 -1.41
N ALA A 163 10.32 -3.97 -0.69
CA ALA A 163 11.43 -4.85 -0.37
C ALA A 163 11.78 -5.78 -1.54
N PRO A 164 12.97 -5.68 -2.18
CA PRO A 164 13.31 -6.48 -3.35
C PRO A 164 13.61 -7.95 -2.98
N PRO A 165 13.23 -8.93 -3.81
CA PRO A 165 13.42 -10.34 -3.51
C PRO A 165 14.90 -10.76 -3.43
N GLU A 166 15.81 -10.03 -4.05
CA GLU A 166 17.26 -10.25 -3.98
C GLU A 166 17.76 -10.31 -2.52
N HIS A 167 17.22 -9.43 -1.66
CA HIS A 167 17.61 -9.35 -0.24
C HIS A 167 16.60 -10.02 0.70
N TYR A 168 15.32 -10.17 0.30
CA TYR A 168 14.22 -10.56 1.19
C TYR A 168 13.50 -11.84 0.77
N GLY A 169 13.89 -12.46 -0.34
CA GLY A 169 13.35 -13.74 -0.79
C GLY A 169 13.97 -14.96 -0.09
N GLY A 170 13.35 -16.11 -0.24
CA GLY A 170 13.94 -17.45 -0.02
C GLY A 170 13.92 -17.97 1.40
N ARG A 171 14.73 -17.50 2.32
CA ARG A 171 15.12 -18.19 3.57
C ARG A 171 13.97 -18.65 4.50
N TYR A 172 12.80 -18.04 4.44
CA TYR A 172 11.65 -18.33 5.30
C TYR A 172 10.38 -18.67 4.50
N GLY A 173 10.53 -19.19 3.29
CA GLY A 173 9.43 -19.57 2.41
C GLY A 173 9.71 -19.25 0.95
N THR A 174 8.77 -19.59 0.09
CA THR A 174 8.89 -19.42 -1.38
C THR A 174 8.50 -18.02 -1.86
N TRP A 175 7.80 -17.23 -1.04
CA TRP A 175 7.39 -15.87 -1.40
C TRP A 175 8.57 -14.91 -1.54
N LYS A 176 8.48 -13.96 -2.46
CA LYS A 176 9.55 -12.99 -2.75
C LYS A 176 9.95 -12.13 -1.55
N LYS A 177 9.10 -12.01 -0.52
CA LYS A 177 9.33 -11.22 0.70
C LYS A 177 9.37 -12.12 1.96
N ALA A 178 9.77 -13.39 1.84
CA ALA A 178 9.70 -14.39 2.91
C ALA A 178 10.51 -14.03 4.17
N ALA A 179 11.59 -13.23 4.04
CA ALA A 179 12.42 -12.81 5.17
C ALA A 179 11.66 -12.05 6.26
N PHE A 180 10.59 -11.36 5.90
CA PHE A 180 9.70 -10.64 6.84
C PHE A 180 8.95 -11.58 7.78
N HIS A 181 8.75 -12.85 7.41
CA HIS A 181 8.03 -13.83 8.24
C HIS A 181 8.82 -14.30 9.47
N ARG A 182 10.07 -13.90 9.64
CA ARG A 182 10.86 -14.18 10.85
C ARG A 182 10.21 -13.55 12.10
N ASP A 183 9.79 -12.28 11.98
CA ASP A 183 9.00 -11.53 12.96
C ASP A 183 8.22 -10.47 12.17
N LEU A 184 7.01 -10.84 11.73
CA LEU A 184 6.30 -10.05 10.72
C LEU A 184 5.87 -8.69 11.26
N ASP A 185 5.43 -8.60 12.52
CA ASP A 185 4.97 -7.34 13.10
C ASP A 185 6.14 -6.37 13.32
N ALA A 186 7.24 -6.81 13.91
CA ALA A 186 8.44 -5.98 14.07
C ALA A 186 9.02 -5.57 12.71
N ALA A 187 9.08 -6.48 11.72
CA ALA A 187 9.57 -6.20 10.38
C ALA A 187 8.74 -5.14 9.65
N ILE A 188 7.38 -5.14 9.83
CA ILE A 188 6.51 -4.11 9.28
C ILE A 188 6.80 -2.75 9.92
N VAL A 189 6.94 -2.68 11.24
CA VAL A 189 7.27 -1.44 11.96
C VAL A 189 8.61 -0.89 11.50
N GLU A 190 9.65 -1.73 11.47
CA GLU A 190 11.00 -1.33 11.07
C GLU A 190 11.07 -0.85 9.62
N LEU A 191 10.40 -1.54 8.68
CA LEU A 191 10.31 -1.09 7.29
C LEU A 191 9.72 0.33 7.19
N ASN A 192 8.63 0.60 7.93
CA ASN A 192 7.99 1.92 7.92
C ASN A 192 8.83 3.00 8.61
N ARG A 193 9.76 2.65 9.50
CA ARG A 193 10.77 3.58 10.03
C ARG A 193 11.78 3.98 8.96
N TYR A 194 12.21 3.04 8.10
CA TYR A 194 13.09 3.34 6.97
C TYR A 194 12.38 4.14 5.88
N ARG A 195 11.17 3.72 5.50
CA ARG A 195 10.33 4.40 4.49
C ARG A 195 8.85 4.02 4.65
N GLY A 196 8.12 4.83 5.39
CA GLY A 196 6.65 4.83 5.37
C GLY A 196 6.09 5.63 4.19
N PRO A 197 4.78 5.57 3.91
CA PRO A 197 4.15 6.43 2.92
C PRO A 197 4.04 7.88 3.41
N ASP A 198 4.07 8.84 2.49
CA ASP A 198 3.80 10.26 2.78
C ASP A 198 2.29 10.51 2.92
N PHE A 199 1.48 9.69 2.26
CA PHE A 199 0.04 9.68 2.36
C PHE A 199 -0.53 8.30 2.06
N THR A 200 -1.70 8.00 2.61
CA THR A 200 -2.40 6.73 2.36
C THR A 200 -3.84 6.98 1.98
N VAL A 201 -4.32 6.25 0.95
CA VAL A 201 -5.74 6.13 0.62
C VAL A 201 -6.08 4.64 0.56
N MET A 202 -7.00 4.18 1.40
CA MET A 202 -7.38 2.76 1.49
C MET A 202 -8.72 2.50 0.82
N ASP A 203 -8.75 1.48 -0.03
CA ASP A 203 -9.99 0.90 -0.52
C ASP A 203 -10.56 -0.07 0.52
N ALA A 204 -11.59 0.38 1.22
CA ALA A 204 -12.40 -0.39 2.15
C ALA A 204 -13.84 -0.56 1.61
N THR A 205 -14.01 -0.59 0.29
CA THR A 205 -15.35 -0.74 -0.32
C THR A 205 -15.98 -2.09 -0.02
N VAL A 206 -15.18 -3.16 -0.01
CA VAL A 206 -15.63 -4.53 0.29
C VAL A 206 -15.05 -5.04 1.61
N GLY A 207 -13.73 -5.19 1.71
CA GLY A 207 -13.02 -5.82 2.81
C GLY A 207 -13.00 -7.36 2.75
N LEU A 208 -11.89 -7.97 3.21
CA LEU A 208 -11.77 -9.41 3.46
C LEU A 208 -11.72 -9.66 4.97
N ALA A 209 -12.68 -10.45 5.49
CA ALA A 209 -12.93 -10.59 6.91
C ALA A 209 -11.96 -11.55 7.65
N ASP A 210 -11.32 -12.49 6.93
CA ASP A 210 -10.55 -13.58 7.54
C ASP A 210 -9.21 -13.86 6.88
N TYR A 211 -9.13 -13.85 5.54
CA TYR A 211 -7.93 -14.25 4.82
C TYR A 211 -7.59 -13.35 3.63
N HIS A 212 -6.37 -12.82 3.61
CA HIS A 212 -5.92 -11.78 2.68
C HIS A 212 -5.75 -12.21 1.21
N LEU A 213 -5.72 -13.50 0.91
CA LEU A 213 -5.55 -14.05 -0.45
C LEU A 213 -6.85 -14.64 -1.03
N GLY A 214 -8.02 -14.14 -0.61
CA GLY A 214 -9.30 -14.53 -1.18
C GLY A 214 -10.24 -15.22 -0.19
N GLY A 215 -10.15 -14.86 1.08
CA GLY A 215 -11.10 -15.28 2.13
C GLY A 215 -12.48 -14.64 1.98
N ALA A 216 -13.30 -14.81 3.03
CA ALA A 216 -14.67 -14.30 3.07
C ALA A 216 -14.69 -12.77 2.93
N ARG A 217 -15.56 -12.27 2.06
CA ARG A 217 -15.86 -10.83 1.97
C ARG A 217 -16.68 -10.39 3.17
N CYS A 218 -16.46 -9.16 3.65
CA CYS A 218 -17.31 -8.59 4.69
C CYS A 218 -18.78 -8.54 4.25
N GLN A 219 -19.67 -8.91 5.17
CA GLN A 219 -21.13 -8.91 4.97
C GLN A 219 -21.80 -8.16 6.12
N PRO A 220 -22.43 -6.99 5.91
CA PRO A 220 -22.45 -6.25 4.63
C PRO A 220 -21.05 -5.76 4.22
N PRO A 221 -20.85 -5.36 2.96
CA PRO A 221 -19.61 -4.70 2.53
C PRO A 221 -19.32 -3.48 3.40
N VAL A 222 -18.03 -3.20 3.67
CA VAL A 222 -17.61 -2.09 4.55
C VAL A 222 -18.00 -0.74 3.97
N ASN A 223 -18.00 -0.61 2.64
CA ASN A 223 -18.52 0.54 1.91
C ASN A 223 -17.87 1.89 2.29
N ARG A 224 -16.54 1.91 2.45
CA ARG A 224 -15.76 3.10 2.84
C ARG A 224 -14.53 3.30 1.96
N ILE A 225 -14.08 4.57 1.90
CA ILE A 225 -12.73 4.97 1.54
C ILE A 225 -12.13 5.65 2.77
N LEU A 226 -10.88 5.35 3.11
CA LEU A 226 -10.15 6.00 4.19
C LEU A 226 -8.95 6.76 3.62
N ALA A 227 -8.56 7.89 4.23
CA ALA A 227 -7.36 8.62 3.85
C ALA A 227 -6.70 9.29 5.07
N SER A 228 -5.35 9.29 5.12
CA SER A 228 -4.58 9.92 6.20
C SER A 228 -3.13 10.13 5.79
N HIS A 229 -2.48 11.10 6.44
CA HIS A 229 -1.01 11.22 6.48
C HIS A 229 -0.36 10.16 7.37
N ASP A 230 -1.08 9.68 8.40
CA ASP A 230 -0.58 8.65 9.31
C ASP A 230 -1.11 7.27 8.90
N ALA A 231 -0.19 6.42 8.41
CA ALA A 231 -0.50 5.05 8.01
C ALA A 231 -0.93 4.17 9.18
N ARG A 232 -0.37 4.40 10.39
CA ARG A 232 -0.67 3.62 11.60
C ARG A 232 -2.07 3.94 12.12
N ASP A 233 -2.43 5.22 12.19
CA ASP A 233 -3.75 5.64 12.64
C ASP A 233 -4.84 5.23 11.64
N LEU A 234 -4.54 5.30 10.33
CA LEU A 234 -5.43 4.75 9.31
C LEU A 234 -5.64 3.23 9.51
N ASP A 235 -4.56 2.48 9.75
CA ASP A 235 -4.64 1.03 9.96
C ASP A 235 -5.35 0.67 11.28
N ARG A 236 -5.23 1.49 12.33
CA ARG A 236 -6.03 1.35 13.57
C ARG A 236 -7.53 1.51 13.32
N GLN A 237 -7.92 2.50 12.52
CA GLN A 237 -9.32 2.67 12.13
C GLN A 237 -9.78 1.51 11.24
N ALA A 238 -8.94 1.06 10.29
CA ALA A 238 -9.21 -0.08 9.43
C ALA A 238 -9.42 -1.38 10.22
N ALA A 239 -8.63 -1.63 11.27
CA ALA A 239 -8.85 -2.76 12.18
C ALA A 239 -10.24 -2.72 12.82
N GLY A 240 -10.68 -1.54 13.28
CA GLY A 240 -12.03 -1.34 13.81
C GLY A 240 -13.15 -1.66 12.81
N LEU A 241 -12.96 -1.34 11.53
CA LEU A 241 -13.92 -1.68 10.46
C LEU A 241 -14.05 -3.20 10.23
N LEU A 242 -13.03 -3.98 10.58
CA LEU A 242 -13.05 -5.46 10.59
C LEU A 242 -13.49 -6.05 11.94
N GLY A 243 -13.92 -5.21 12.89
CA GLY A 243 -14.30 -5.66 14.25
C GLY A 243 -13.11 -6.09 15.11
N MET A 244 -11.89 -5.68 14.78
CA MET A 244 -10.69 -6.03 15.53
C MET A 244 -10.31 -4.92 16.52
N ASP A 245 -9.87 -5.32 17.72
CA ASP A 245 -9.15 -4.42 18.59
C ASP A 245 -7.72 -4.22 18.05
N TRP A 246 -7.40 -3.02 17.60
CA TRP A 246 -6.09 -2.70 17.03
C TRP A 246 -4.92 -2.95 18.01
N ARG A 247 -5.15 -2.90 19.34
CA ARG A 247 -4.15 -3.21 20.36
C ARG A 247 -3.66 -4.65 20.32
N GLN A 248 -4.43 -5.52 19.66
CA GLN A 248 -4.08 -6.92 19.44
C GLN A 248 -3.39 -7.15 18.09
N VAL A 249 -3.17 -6.09 17.31
CA VAL A 249 -2.42 -6.13 16.04
C VAL A 249 -0.99 -5.65 16.35
N GLY A 250 -0.01 -6.56 16.31
CA GLY A 250 1.33 -6.32 16.85
C GLY A 250 2.03 -5.09 16.25
N HIS A 251 1.91 -4.86 14.95
CA HIS A 251 2.53 -3.70 14.30
C HIS A 251 1.77 -2.37 14.50
N LEU A 252 0.63 -2.37 15.19
CA LEU A 252 -0.17 -1.17 15.52
C LEU A 252 -0.13 -0.79 17.00
N SER A 253 0.31 -1.71 17.86
CA SER A 253 0.41 -1.55 19.30
C SER A 253 1.60 -0.66 19.72
#